data_3880f929c779832104e1b931b335ca91
#
_entry.id   3880f929c779832104e1b931b335ca91
#
_cell.length_a   1.000
_cell.length_b   1.000
_cell.length_c   1.000
_cell.angle_alpha   90.00
_cell.angle_beta   90.00
_cell.angle_gamma   90.00
#
_symmetry.space_group_name_H-M   'P 1'
#
loop_
_entity.id
_entity.type
_entity.pdbx_description
1 polymer ?
#
loop_
_entity_poly.entity_id
_entity_poly.type
_entity_poly.pdbx_seq_one_letter_code
_entity_poly.pdbx_strand_id
1 'polypeptide(L)'
;MAKQANSLAHTKWMCKYHIVFTPKYRRKIIYNQYRESIRDIIKQLCAYKGVEILEGHLMEDHVHMLVSIPPKYSVSSFMGYLKGKSSLMIFDKHANLKYKFGNRHFWSEGYYVSTVGVNEATIRKYIQEQEKNDILQDKLSVKEYEDPFKGQG
;
A
#
# COMPACT_ATOMS: atom_id res chain seq x y z
N MET A 1 15.36 10.96 12.09
CA MET A 1 15.12 11.38 12.55
C MET A 1 14.11 11.67 12.78
N ALA A 2 13.63 11.68 12.87
CA ALA A 2 12.87 11.81 12.98
C ALA A 2 11.73 11.93 13.29
N LYS A 3 11.24 11.71 13.99
CA LYS A 3 10.13 11.74 14.45
C LYS A 3 9.67 13.05 14.65
N GLN A 4 9.77 13.95 13.87
CA GLN A 4 9.25 15.22 14.06
C GLN A 4 7.80 15.29 13.72
N ALA A 5 7.02 16.02 14.46
CA ALA A 5 5.65 16.27 14.12
C ALA A 5 5.61 17.14 12.88
N ASN A 6 4.71 16.83 11.97
CA ASN A 6 4.47 17.67 10.82
C ASN A 6 3.71 18.92 11.25
N SER A 7 3.76 19.96 10.43
CA SER A 7 3.02 21.16 10.77
C SER A 7 2.25 21.67 9.57
N LEU A 8 1.11 22.26 9.84
CA LEU A 8 0.24 22.80 8.84
C LEU A 8 -0.29 24.10 9.42
N ALA A 9 0.24 25.24 8.95
CA ALA A 9 -0.08 26.55 9.54
C ALA A 9 0.24 26.51 11.03
N HIS A 10 -0.77 26.57 11.88
CA HIS A 10 -0.55 26.58 13.32
C HIS A 10 -0.78 25.22 13.97
N THR A 11 -0.97 24.18 13.16
CA THR A 11 -1.29 22.85 13.66
C THR A 11 -0.12 21.92 13.45
N LYS A 12 0.29 21.24 14.50
CA LYS A 12 1.28 20.18 14.39
C LYS A 12 0.57 18.84 14.46
N TRP A 13 1.08 17.87 13.70
CA TRP A 13 0.40 16.58 13.64
C TRP A 13 1.36 15.45 13.38
N MET A 14 0.95 14.27 13.84
CA MET A 14 1.66 13.02 13.60
C MET A 14 0.61 11.95 13.35
N CYS A 15 0.16 11.87 12.12
CA CYS A 15 -0.90 10.94 11.75
C CYS A 15 -0.31 9.88 10.84
N LYS A 16 0.21 8.81 11.45
CA LYS A 16 0.89 7.76 10.73
C LYS A 16 0.10 6.48 10.84
N TYR A 17 0.07 5.75 9.73
CA TYR A 17 -0.75 4.54 9.62
C TYR A 17 -0.01 3.46 8.86
N HIS A 18 -0.20 2.23 9.32
CA HIS A 18 0.21 1.05 8.58
C HIS A 18 -1.01 0.56 7.82
N ILE A 19 -0.91 0.47 6.50
CA ILE A 19 -2.05 0.15 5.65
C ILE A 19 -1.67 -1.01 4.74
N VAL A 20 -2.61 -1.97 4.61
CA VAL A 20 -2.43 -3.10 3.71
C VAL A 20 -3.68 -3.22 2.85
N PHE A 21 -3.49 -3.38 1.54
CA PHE A 21 -4.62 -3.62 0.65
C PHE A 21 -4.19 -4.55 -0.48
N THR A 22 -5.17 -5.19 -1.11
CA THR A 22 -4.90 -6.29 -2.03
C THR A 22 -5.63 -6.11 -3.35
N PRO A 23 -5.06 -6.65 -4.43
CA PRO A 23 -5.80 -6.72 -5.69
C PRO A 23 -7.05 -7.56 -5.53
N LYS A 24 -8.05 -7.30 -6.38
CA LYS A 24 -9.30 -8.01 -6.34
C LYS A 24 -9.06 -9.49 -6.54
N TYR A 25 -9.71 -10.31 -5.74
CA TYR A 25 -9.56 -11.76 -5.72
C TYR A 25 -8.14 -12.19 -5.34
N ARG A 26 -7.38 -11.28 -4.75
CA ARG A 26 -6.00 -11.55 -4.33
C ARG A 26 -5.15 -12.11 -5.46
N ARG A 27 -5.36 -11.61 -6.65
CA ARG A 27 -4.59 -12.07 -7.80
C ARG A 27 -3.13 -11.65 -7.65
N LYS A 28 -2.24 -12.56 -8.00
CA LYS A 28 -0.81 -12.30 -7.94
C LYS A 28 -0.40 -11.58 -9.23
N ILE A 29 -0.67 -10.31 -9.26
CA ILE A 29 -0.46 -9.51 -10.47
C ILE A 29 0.61 -8.44 -10.30
N ILE A 30 1.02 -8.15 -9.05
CA ILE A 30 1.99 -7.08 -8.78
C ILE A 30 3.39 -7.65 -8.92
N TYR A 31 3.89 -7.71 -10.16
CA TYR A 31 5.23 -8.22 -10.41
C TYR A 31 5.79 -7.57 -11.67
N ASN A 32 7.11 -7.63 -11.84
CA ASN A 32 7.83 -7.12 -13.01
C ASN A 32 7.40 -5.68 -13.34
N GLN A 33 7.06 -5.41 -14.59
CA GLN A 33 6.68 -4.07 -15.03
C GLN A 33 5.41 -3.58 -14.35
N TYR A 34 4.53 -4.49 -13.96
CA TYR A 34 3.32 -4.08 -13.24
C TYR A 34 3.69 -3.52 -11.87
N ARG A 35 4.63 -4.16 -11.20
CA ARG A 35 5.07 -3.67 -9.88
C ARG A 35 5.61 -2.26 -9.99
N GLU A 36 6.45 -2.01 -10.97
CA GLU A 36 7.03 -0.69 -11.14
C GLU A 36 5.97 0.35 -11.44
N SER A 37 5.04 0.02 -12.34
CA SER A 37 3.96 0.93 -12.69
C SER A 37 3.10 1.25 -11.49
N ILE A 38 2.71 0.22 -10.74
CA ILE A 38 1.83 0.41 -9.60
C ILE A 38 2.53 1.23 -8.53
N ARG A 39 3.82 0.96 -8.30
CA ARG A 39 4.59 1.73 -7.33
C ARG A 39 4.62 3.20 -7.71
N ASP A 40 4.91 3.49 -8.98
CA ASP A 40 5.01 4.86 -9.43
C ASP A 40 3.67 5.57 -9.34
N ILE A 41 2.59 4.88 -9.69
CA ILE A 41 1.24 5.43 -9.60
C ILE A 41 0.90 5.76 -8.15
N ILE A 42 1.17 4.84 -7.23
CA ILE A 42 0.87 5.05 -5.82
C ILE A 42 1.68 6.24 -5.29
N LYS A 43 2.96 6.31 -5.63
CA LYS A 43 3.80 7.42 -5.19
C LYS A 43 3.26 8.75 -5.69
N GLN A 44 2.86 8.80 -6.95
CA GLN A 44 2.36 10.02 -7.54
C GLN A 44 1.06 10.46 -6.86
N LEU A 45 0.16 9.53 -6.64
CA LEU A 45 -1.13 9.86 -6.03
C LEU A 45 -0.97 10.29 -4.59
N CYS A 46 -0.06 9.67 -3.86
CA CYS A 46 0.23 10.09 -2.49
C CYS A 46 0.80 11.51 -2.48
N ALA A 47 1.72 11.80 -3.40
CA ALA A 47 2.33 13.12 -3.47
C ALA A 47 1.29 14.20 -3.73
N TYR A 48 0.30 13.91 -4.58
CA TYR A 48 -0.75 14.87 -4.87
C TYR A 48 -1.53 15.27 -3.62
N LYS A 49 -1.66 14.36 -2.67
CA LYS A 49 -2.42 14.63 -1.45
C LYS A 49 -1.54 15.03 -0.28
N GLY A 50 -0.25 15.19 -0.53
CA GLY A 50 0.66 15.51 0.55
C GLY A 50 0.83 14.38 1.53
N VAL A 51 0.58 13.15 1.11
CA VAL A 51 0.77 11.97 1.93
C VAL A 51 2.19 11.47 1.71
N GLU A 52 2.91 11.35 2.81
CA GLU A 52 4.30 10.90 2.75
C GLU A 52 4.35 9.39 2.95
N ILE A 53 5.04 8.70 2.06
CA ILE A 53 5.27 7.26 2.21
C ILE A 53 6.59 7.10 2.95
N LEU A 54 6.49 6.64 4.19
CA LEU A 54 7.66 6.46 5.03
C LEU A 54 8.35 5.15 4.74
N GLU A 55 7.56 4.13 4.40
CA GLU A 55 8.07 2.83 4.06
C GLU A 55 6.99 2.15 3.23
N GLY A 56 7.38 1.31 2.29
CA GLY A 56 6.39 0.61 1.49
C GLY A 56 7.01 -0.58 0.78
N HIS A 57 6.17 -1.56 0.51
CA HIS A 57 6.58 -2.73 -0.23
C HIS A 57 5.39 -3.29 -0.99
N LEU A 58 5.61 -3.61 -2.26
CA LEU A 58 4.60 -4.21 -3.12
C LEU A 58 4.92 -5.67 -3.30
N MET A 59 4.07 -6.51 -2.75
CA MET A 59 4.18 -7.94 -2.95
C MET A 59 3.24 -8.36 -4.07
N GLU A 60 3.37 -9.60 -4.52
CA GLU A 60 2.61 -9.99 -5.70
C GLU A 60 1.12 -9.83 -5.53
N ASP A 61 0.61 -10.05 -4.35
CA ASP A 61 -0.82 -10.02 -4.10
C ASP A 61 -1.25 -9.02 -3.04
N HIS A 62 -0.38 -8.13 -2.62
CA HIS A 62 -0.79 -7.08 -1.68
C HIS A 62 0.24 -5.98 -1.59
N VAL A 63 -0.18 -4.86 -1.01
CA VAL A 63 0.65 -3.69 -0.79
C VAL A 63 0.69 -3.39 0.69
N HIS A 64 1.89 -3.21 1.23
CA HIS A 64 2.11 -2.73 2.59
C HIS A 64 2.62 -1.30 2.51
N MET A 65 2.05 -0.41 3.30
CA MET A 65 2.53 0.97 3.33
C MET A 65 2.51 1.51 4.75
N LEU A 66 3.55 2.24 5.09
CA LEU A 66 3.56 3.08 6.28
C LEU A 66 3.52 4.51 5.77
N VAL A 67 2.45 5.24 6.09
CA VAL A 67 2.22 6.55 5.52
C VAL A 67 1.90 7.57 6.59
N SER A 68 2.19 8.82 6.27
CA SER A 68 1.84 9.96 7.08
C SER A 68 0.79 10.76 6.30
N ILE A 69 -0.42 10.83 6.85
CA ILE A 69 -1.57 11.44 6.16
C ILE A 69 -1.92 12.76 6.85
N PRO A 70 -1.99 13.87 6.11
CA PRO A 70 -2.40 15.14 6.73
C PRO A 70 -3.77 15.01 7.39
N PRO A 71 -3.97 15.63 8.54
CA PRO A 71 -5.22 15.48 9.30
C PRO A 71 -6.46 16.01 8.59
N LYS A 72 -6.29 16.77 7.54
CA LYS A 72 -7.45 17.25 6.77
C LYS A 72 -8.12 16.12 5.99
N TYR A 73 -7.47 14.95 5.87
CA TYR A 73 -8.06 13.82 5.20
C TYR A 73 -8.32 12.70 6.19
N SER A 74 -9.49 12.07 6.08
CA SER A 74 -9.70 10.83 6.80
C SER A 74 -8.99 9.71 6.07
N VAL A 75 -8.68 8.62 6.78
CA VAL A 75 -8.07 7.46 6.16
C VAL A 75 -8.99 6.93 5.06
N SER A 76 -10.28 6.85 5.34
CA SER A 76 -11.21 6.28 4.35
C SER A 76 -11.31 7.14 3.10
N SER A 77 -11.30 8.46 3.22
CA SER A 77 -11.35 9.31 2.03
C SER A 77 -10.06 9.20 1.23
N PHE A 78 -8.93 9.12 1.90
CA PHE A 78 -7.66 8.95 1.21
C PHE A 78 -7.60 7.59 0.51
N MET A 79 -8.03 6.52 1.19
CA MET A 79 -8.00 5.19 0.59
C MET A 79 -8.98 5.07 -0.58
N GLY A 80 -10.14 5.71 -0.48
CA GLY A 80 -11.07 5.74 -1.60
C GLY A 80 -10.45 6.42 -2.81
N TYR A 81 -9.79 7.54 -2.59
CA TYR A 81 -9.08 8.25 -3.64
C TYR A 81 -7.95 7.39 -4.21
N LEU A 82 -7.11 6.83 -3.35
CA LEU A 82 -5.94 6.06 -3.79
C LEU A 82 -6.35 4.85 -4.60
N LYS A 83 -7.30 4.07 -4.08
CA LYS A 83 -7.72 2.85 -4.76
C LYS A 83 -8.48 3.17 -6.05
N GLY A 84 -9.34 4.17 -6.02
CA GLY A 84 -10.12 4.54 -7.21
C GLY A 84 -9.26 5.08 -8.32
N LYS A 85 -8.42 6.06 -8.02
CA LYS A 85 -7.57 6.66 -9.04
C LYS A 85 -6.53 5.69 -9.55
N SER A 86 -5.91 4.92 -8.66
CA SER A 86 -4.90 3.98 -9.10
C SER A 86 -5.49 2.90 -9.99
N SER A 87 -6.72 2.44 -9.71
CA SER A 87 -7.38 1.47 -10.60
C SER A 87 -7.49 2.01 -12.00
N LEU A 88 -7.95 3.24 -12.13
CA LEU A 88 -8.10 3.86 -13.44
C LEU A 88 -6.75 3.98 -14.15
N MET A 89 -5.73 4.42 -13.44
CA MET A 89 -4.43 4.62 -14.04
C MET A 89 -3.76 3.30 -14.42
N ILE A 90 -3.95 2.28 -13.59
CA ILE A 90 -3.41 0.96 -13.89
C ILE A 90 -4.05 0.39 -15.15
N PHE A 91 -5.38 0.47 -15.24
CA PHE A 91 -6.08 -0.05 -16.41
C PHE A 91 -5.79 0.76 -17.66
N ASP A 92 -5.54 2.05 -17.49
CA ASP A 92 -5.20 2.91 -18.62
C ASP A 92 -3.83 2.53 -19.18
N LYS A 93 -2.89 2.26 -18.29
CA LYS A 93 -1.53 1.93 -18.68
C LYS A 93 -1.38 0.48 -19.12
N HIS A 94 -2.18 -0.41 -18.54
CA HIS A 94 -2.11 -1.84 -18.83
C HIS A 94 -3.49 -2.34 -19.19
N ALA A 95 -3.91 -2.04 -20.42
CA ALA A 95 -5.28 -2.32 -20.86
C ALA A 95 -5.63 -3.80 -20.76
N ASN A 96 -4.65 -4.68 -20.91
CA ASN A 96 -4.91 -6.12 -20.82
C ASN A 96 -5.40 -6.54 -19.44
N LEU A 97 -5.05 -5.79 -18.40
CA LEU A 97 -5.52 -6.12 -17.05
C LEU A 97 -6.98 -5.77 -16.86
N LYS A 98 -7.48 -4.82 -17.64
CA LYS A 98 -8.85 -4.36 -17.50
C LYS A 98 -9.84 -5.50 -17.65
N TYR A 99 -9.60 -6.37 -18.63
CA TYR A 99 -10.50 -7.49 -18.87
C TYR A 99 -10.42 -8.52 -17.73
N LYS A 100 -9.22 -8.70 -17.21
CA LYS A 100 -9.01 -9.67 -16.13
C LYS A 100 -9.78 -9.28 -14.88
N PHE A 101 -9.99 -7.98 -14.65
CA PHE A 101 -10.64 -7.49 -13.45
C PHE A 101 -12.03 -6.96 -13.70
N GLY A 102 -12.64 -7.31 -14.82
CA GLY A 102 -14.02 -6.97 -15.10
C GLY A 102 -14.26 -5.52 -15.41
N ASN A 103 -13.21 -4.81 -15.86
CA ASN A 103 -13.30 -3.42 -16.27
C ASN A 103 -13.67 -2.44 -15.18
N ARG A 104 -13.56 -2.82 -13.90
CA ARG A 104 -14.06 -1.94 -12.86
C ARG A 104 -13.06 -1.61 -11.82
N HIS A 105 -12.67 -2.59 -11.00
CA HIS A 105 -11.85 -2.32 -9.84
C HIS A 105 -10.64 -3.23 -9.82
N PHE A 106 -9.49 -2.62 -9.68
CA PHE A 106 -8.26 -3.39 -9.55
C PHE A 106 -8.14 -3.96 -8.14
N TRP A 107 -8.57 -3.19 -7.14
CA TRP A 107 -8.36 -3.55 -5.73
C TRP A 107 -9.61 -4.18 -5.12
N SER A 108 -9.39 -5.05 -4.14
CA SER A 108 -10.48 -5.58 -3.33
C SER A 108 -11.10 -4.47 -2.50
N GLU A 109 -12.34 -4.69 -2.07
CA GLU A 109 -12.97 -3.76 -1.16
C GLU A 109 -12.24 -3.82 0.18
N GLY A 110 -12.21 -2.69 0.86
CA GLY A 110 -11.62 -2.63 2.17
C GLY A 110 -10.12 -2.57 2.17
N TYR A 111 -9.58 -2.54 3.36
CA TYR A 111 -8.15 -2.49 3.60
C TYR A 111 -7.92 -2.68 5.09
N TYR A 112 -6.70 -3.06 5.45
CA TYR A 112 -6.30 -3.12 6.84
C TYR A 112 -5.62 -1.81 7.20
N VAL A 113 -5.91 -1.27 8.37
CA VAL A 113 -5.23 -0.05 8.82
C VAL A 113 -5.03 -0.12 10.33
N SER A 114 -3.85 0.32 10.77
CA SER A 114 -3.58 0.53 12.18
C SER A 114 -2.83 1.83 12.34
N THR A 115 -3.05 2.49 13.47
CA THR A 115 -2.32 3.69 13.80
C THR A 115 -0.91 3.32 14.24
N VAL A 116 0.03 4.23 13.99
CA VAL A 116 1.42 4.03 14.35
C VAL A 116 1.85 5.22 15.20
N GLY A 117 2.27 4.93 16.41
CA GLY A 117 2.75 5.97 17.31
C GLY A 117 4.24 5.80 17.53
N VAL A 118 4.59 5.46 18.76
CA VAL A 118 5.99 5.36 19.14
C VAL A 118 6.69 4.14 18.54
N ASN A 119 5.94 3.23 17.92
CA ASN A 119 6.50 1.99 17.39
C ASN A 119 6.78 2.05 15.90
N GLU A 120 6.98 3.25 15.38
CA GLU A 120 7.22 3.41 13.94
C GLU A 120 8.39 2.57 13.46
N ALA A 121 9.50 2.59 14.20
CA ALA A 121 10.69 1.86 13.81
C ALA A 121 10.42 0.36 13.75
N THR A 122 9.66 -0.14 14.70
CA THR A 122 9.29 -1.55 14.72
C THR A 122 8.45 -1.93 13.51
N ILE A 123 7.50 -1.08 13.15
CA ILE A 123 6.64 -1.33 11.99
C ILE A 123 7.46 -1.31 10.71
N ARG A 124 8.37 -0.34 10.58
CA ARG A 124 9.25 -0.29 9.42
C ARG A 124 10.07 -1.56 9.28
N LYS A 125 10.62 -2.01 10.40
CA LYS A 125 11.44 -3.21 10.39
C LYS A 125 10.62 -4.42 9.99
N TYR A 126 9.40 -4.51 10.49
CA TYR A 126 8.51 -5.60 10.14
C TYR A 126 8.25 -5.66 8.63
N ILE A 127 7.96 -4.52 8.02
CA ILE A 127 7.71 -4.47 6.59
C ILE A 127 8.95 -4.90 5.80
N GLN A 128 10.11 -4.41 6.21
CA GLN A 128 11.35 -4.75 5.55
C GLN A 128 11.67 -6.23 5.67
N GLU A 129 11.43 -6.81 6.83
CA GLU A 129 11.69 -8.22 7.05
C GLU A 129 10.74 -9.10 6.27
N GLN A 130 9.49 -8.67 6.13
CA GLN A 130 8.55 -9.41 5.30
C GLN A 130 9.00 -9.46 3.86
N GLU A 131 9.51 -8.35 3.36
CA GLU A 131 10.02 -8.32 2.00
C GLU A 131 11.15 -9.33 1.82
N LYS A 132 12.08 -9.36 2.77
CA LYS A 132 13.20 -10.28 2.70
C LYS A 132 12.74 -11.73 2.74
N ASN A 133 11.81 -12.03 3.62
CA ASN A 133 11.31 -13.40 3.74
C ASN A 133 10.59 -13.85 2.48
N ASP A 134 9.84 -12.96 1.88
CA ASP A 134 9.11 -13.29 0.67
C ASP A 134 10.05 -13.54 -0.48
N ILE A 135 11.06 -12.70 -0.61
CA ILE A 135 12.05 -12.90 -1.66
C ILE A 135 12.72 -14.26 -1.49
N LEU A 136 13.03 -14.59 -0.24
CA LEU A 136 13.66 -15.85 0.06
C LEU A 136 12.75 -17.02 -0.28
N GLN A 137 11.48 -16.92 0.11
CA GLN A 137 10.54 -17.99 -0.18
C GLN A 137 10.29 -18.16 -1.67
N ASP A 138 10.23 -17.08 -2.40
CA ASP A 138 10.07 -17.14 -3.84
C ASP A 138 11.22 -17.88 -4.49
N LYS A 139 12.41 -17.74 -3.93
CA LYS A 139 13.59 -18.42 -4.46
C LYS A 139 13.65 -19.87 -4.07
N LEU A 140 13.15 -20.20 -2.89
CA LEU A 140 13.32 -21.54 -2.35
C LEU A 140 12.19 -22.49 -2.68
N SER A 141 11.00 -21.99 -2.91
CA SER A 141 9.87 -22.88 -3.13
C SER A 141 8.78 -22.14 -3.87
N VAL A 142 7.83 -22.92 -4.34
CA VAL A 142 6.67 -22.38 -5.02
C VAL A 142 5.50 -22.33 -4.08
N LYS A 143 5.75 -22.24 -2.82
CA LYS A 143 4.67 -22.16 -1.87
C LYS A 143 3.89 -20.91 -2.07
N GLU A 144 2.62 -21.02 -1.84
CA GLU A 144 1.76 -19.88 -1.94
C GLU A 144 2.09 -18.88 -0.86
N TYR A 145 1.99 -17.63 -1.22
CA TYR A 145 2.21 -16.58 -0.26
C TYR A 145 1.11 -16.60 0.79
N GLU A 146 1.51 -16.42 2.02
CA GLU A 146 0.56 -16.44 3.10
C GLU A 146 -0.13 -15.09 3.23
N ASP A 147 -1.45 -15.13 3.32
CA ASP A 147 -2.26 -13.93 3.40
C ASP A 147 -1.96 -13.18 4.70
N PRO A 148 -1.59 -11.89 4.63
CA PRO A 148 -1.34 -11.14 5.85
C PRO A 148 -2.57 -11.02 6.75
N PHE A 149 -3.75 -11.29 6.21
CA PHE A 149 -4.96 -11.25 7.01
C PHE A 149 -5.33 -12.60 7.60
N LYS A 150 -4.68 -13.67 7.19
CA LYS A 150 -4.90 -14.95 7.81
C LYS A 150 -4.37 -14.89 9.22
N GLY A 151 -5.01 -15.51 10.10
CA GLY A 151 -4.57 -15.49 11.45
C GLY A 151 -5.04 -14.32 12.23
N GLN A 152 -5.70 -13.43 11.54
CA GLN A 152 -6.29 -12.34 12.24
C GLN A 152 -7.62 -12.73 12.77
N GLY A 153 -8.02 -13.82 12.50
CA GLY A 153 -9.33 -14.29 12.71
C GLY A 153 -9.81 -14.35 14.05
#